data_01a76ac5765994f07a5ba479cf7a5669
#
_entry.id   01a76ac5765994f07a5ba479cf7a5669
#
_cell.length_a   1.000
_cell.length_b   1.000
_cell.length_c   1.000
_cell.angle_alpha   90.00
_cell.angle_beta   90.00
_cell.angle_gamma   90.00
#
_symmetry.space_group_name_H-M   'P 1'
#
loop_
_entity.id
_entity.type
_entity.pdbx_description
1 polymer ?
#
loop_
_entity_poly.entity_id
_entity_poly.type
_entity_poly.pdbx_seq_one_letter_code
_entity_poly.pdbx_strand_id
1 'polypeptide(L)'
;MLALLGGCNKKPTASASAGESQVAALVNDGEISVHQVETLLRLQPGMGLRFGEQASTRALDNLIEQELAAQAAVQAGLDNSPQTLQALSLARREVLARAYQDQMAEKASLPDTASVERYYDEHPELFAERRQYLLEETVAQVPVAEVSAWLVKAQSTRSVDELQAWLSQQKVPHKSRRFAQWAEGLPMDLLPRLAKLQPGQSLALSRPDSVYVLTVIKTESAPVLLGQATPAIQALLSGQRRQEAVREGMTRLREQAKITRLMPLPASALAASVPASASPLASSPASQ
;
A
#
# COMPACT_ATOMS: atom_id res chain seq x y z
N MET A 1 -45.20 -41.55 60.97
CA MET A 1 -45.02 -40.12 60.76
C MET A 1 -44.09 -39.93 59.59
N LEU A 2 -44.65 -39.56 58.43
CA LEU A 2 -43.94 -39.37 57.14
C LEU A 2 -43.67 -37.90 56.98
N ALA A 3 -42.40 -37.50 56.83
CA ALA A 3 -42.00 -36.11 56.49
C ALA A 3 -41.43 -36.10 55.07
N LEU A 4 -42.20 -35.53 54.21
CA LEU A 4 -41.81 -35.23 52.83
C LEU A 4 -40.96 -33.93 52.77
N LEU A 5 -39.69 -34.06 52.45
CA LEU A 5 -38.81 -32.90 52.09
C LEU A 5 -38.80 -32.70 50.57
N GLY A 6 -39.52 -31.69 50.13
CA GLY A 6 -39.49 -31.24 48.78
C GLY A 6 -38.19 -30.49 48.48
N GLY A 7 -37.33 -31.05 47.62
CA GLY A 7 -36.14 -30.38 47.10
C GLY A 7 -36.49 -29.46 45.94
N CYS A 8 -36.39 -28.14 46.13
CA CYS A 8 -36.42 -27.17 45.05
C CYS A 8 -35.13 -27.23 44.22
N ASN A 9 -35.23 -27.80 43.03
CA ASN A 9 -34.15 -27.75 42.03
C ASN A 9 -34.12 -26.37 41.39
N LYS A 10 -33.31 -25.45 41.91
CA LYS A 10 -33.05 -24.16 41.33
C LYS A 10 -32.01 -24.35 40.25
N LYS A 11 -32.45 -24.35 38.96
CA LYS A 11 -31.54 -24.19 37.82
C LYS A 11 -30.70 -22.93 38.02
N PRO A 12 -29.36 -22.99 37.84
CA PRO A 12 -28.56 -21.77 37.79
C PRO A 12 -28.89 -21.04 36.49
N THR A 13 -29.57 -19.92 36.60
CA THR A 13 -29.58 -18.91 35.55
C THR A 13 -28.17 -18.34 35.42
N ALA A 14 -27.42 -18.80 34.45
CA ALA A 14 -26.18 -18.18 34.06
C ALA A 14 -26.52 -16.77 33.54
N SER A 15 -26.28 -15.79 34.38
CA SER A 15 -26.25 -14.39 33.98
C SER A 15 -25.01 -14.19 33.15
N ALA A 16 -25.10 -14.41 31.84
CA ALA A 16 -24.11 -14.02 30.88
C ALA A 16 -24.30 -12.52 30.59
N SER A 17 -23.51 -11.69 31.27
CA SER A 17 -23.19 -10.36 30.79
C SER A 17 -22.22 -10.47 29.58
N ALA A 18 -22.70 -11.05 28.49
CA ALA A 18 -22.14 -10.88 27.19
C ALA A 18 -22.73 -9.57 26.67
N GLY A 19 -21.87 -8.61 26.29
CA GLY A 19 -22.31 -7.41 25.58
C GLY A 19 -23.25 -7.85 24.46
N GLU A 20 -24.45 -7.26 24.42
CA GLU A 20 -25.48 -7.56 23.45
C GLU A 20 -24.87 -7.43 22.06
N SER A 21 -24.56 -8.55 21.43
CA SER A 21 -24.30 -8.58 19.99
C SER A 21 -25.65 -8.26 19.33
N GLN A 22 -25.83 -7.00 18.94
CA GLN A 22 -27.03 -6.59 18.24
C GLN A 22 -27.13 -7.43 16.97
N VAL A 23 -28.17 -8.24 16.84
CA VAL A 23 -28.45 -9.03 15.64
C VAL A 23 -28.93 -8.07 14.56
N ALA A 24 -28.26 -8.06 13.42
CA ALA A 24 -28.62 -7.23 12.26
C ALA A 24 -29.62 -7.96 11.33
N ALA A 25 -29.51 -9.28 11.21
CA ALA A 25 -30.43 -10.12 10.47
C ALA A 25 -30.39 -11.57 10.95
N LEU A 26 -31.51 -12.30 10.71
CA LEU A 26 -31.60 -13.75 10.85
C LEU A 26 -31.73 -14.35 9.45
N VAL A 27 -30.93 -15.38 9.16
CA VAL A 27 -30.95 -16.08 7.87
C VAL A 27 -31.09 -17.58 8.14
N ASN A 28 -32.32 -18.10 8.07
CA ASN A 28 -32.69 -19.44 8.55
C ASN A 28 -32.30 -19.61 10.05
N ASP A 29 -31.38 -20.52 10.34
CA ASP A 29 -30.85 -20.78 11.70
C ASP A 29 -29.58 -19.95 12.01
N GLY A 30 -29.09 -19.16 11.07
CA GLY A 30 -27.89 -18.33 11.21
C GLY A 30 -28.21 -16.88 11.61
N GLU A 31 -27.27 -16.25 12.33
CA GLU A 31 -27.38 -14.85 12.76
C GLU A 31 -26.26 -14.01 12.13
N ILE A 32 -26.64 -12.83 11.64
CA ILE A 32 -25.69 -11.80 11.21
C ILE A 32 -25.72 -10.67 12.24
N SER A 33 -24.57 -10.42 12.87
CA SER A 33 -24.44 -9.36 13.88
C SER A 33 -24.11 -7.99 13.26
N VAL A 34 -24.46 -6.92 13.97
CA VAL A 34 -24.05 -5.54 13.61
C VAL A 34 -22.52 -5.45 13.53
N HIS A 35 -21.81 -6.15 14.41
CA HIS A 35 -20.33 -6.18 14.38
C HIS A 35 -19.75 -6.80 13.10
N GLN A 36 -20.42 -7.80 12.51
CA GLN A 36 -20.02 -8.35 11.20
C GLN A 36 -20.19 -7.31 10.08
N VAL A 37 -21.30 -6.55 10.09
CA VAL A 37 -21.54 -5.46 9.14
C VAL A 37 -20.45 -4.39 9.26
N GLU A 38 -20.15 -3.92 10.47
CA GLU A 38 -19.10 -2.94 10.73
C GLU A 38 -17.71 -3.46 10.31
N THR A 39 -17.45 -4.74 10.56
CA THR A 39 -16.19 -5.37 10.17
C THR A 39 -16.04 -5.42 8.65
N LEU A 40 -17.11 -5.79 7.92
CA LEU A 40 -17.10 -5.78 6.46
C LEU A 40 -16.85 -4.37 5.91
N LEU A 41 -17.48 -3.34 6.48
CA LEU A 41 -17.27 -1.94 6.10
C LEU A 41 -15.81 -1.49 6.35
N ARG A 42 -15.21 -1.89 7.47
CA ARG A 42 -13.79 -1.60 7.75
C ARG A 42 -12.83 -2.28 6.78
N LEU A 43 -13.12 -3.52 6.40
CA LEU A 43 -12.32 -4.28 5.45
C LEU A 43 -12.48 -3.77 4.00
N GLN A 44 -13.61 -3.10 3.71
CA GLN A 44 -13.93 -2.57 2.39
C GLN A 44 -14.26 -1.06 2.45
N PRO A 45 -13.27 -0.18 2.71
CA PRO A 45 -13.53 1.27 2.87
C PRO A 45 -14.12 1.92 1.61
N GLY A 46 -13.92 1.31 0.44
CA GLY A 46 -14.55 1.73 -0.81
C GLY A 46 -16.09 1.64 -0.82
N MET A 47 -16.69 0.80 0.04
CA MET A 47 -18.16 0.73 0.16
C MET A 47 -18.74 2.04 0.70
N GLY A 48 -18.12 2.63 1.72
CA GLY A 48 -18.56 3.93 2.27
C GLY A 48 -18.49 5.04 1.24
N LEU A 49 -17.40 5.11 0.47
CA LEU A 49 -17.23 6.10 -0.59
C LEU A 49 -18.24 5.91 -1.75
N ARG A 50 -18.57 4.66 -2.08
CA ARG A 50 -19.44 4.32 -3.22
C ARG A 50 -20.92 4.45 -2.89
N PHE A 51 -21.35 4.10 -1.70
CA PHE A 51 -22.76 3.96 -1.34
C PHE A 51 -23.22 4.95 -0.26
N GLY A 52 -22.32 5.71 0.36
CA GLY A 52 -22.68 6.71 1.38
C GLY A 52 -23.53 6.12 2.50
N GLU A 53 -24.69 6.71 2.76
CA GLU A 53 -25.64 6.27 3.80
C GLU A 53 -26.20 4.85 3.58
N GLN A 54 -26.19 4.35 2.34
CA GLN A 54 -26.65 3.01 2.01
C GLN A 54 -25.56 1.93 2.22
N ALA A 55 -24.35 2.31 2.60
CA ALA A 55 -23.23 1.38 2.73
C ALA A 55 -23.52 0.24 3.73
N SER A 56 -24.15 0.55 4.87
CA SER A 56 -24.50 -0.45 5.89
C SER A 56 -25.57 -1.42 5.39
N THR A 57 -26.57 -0.94 4.68
CA THR A 57 -27.61 -1.78 4.08
C THR A 57 -27.01 -2.71 3.02
N ARG A 58 -26.14 -2.18 2.16
CA ARG A 58 -25.44 -3.00 1.15
C ARG A 58 -24.49 -4.02 1.75
N ALA A 59 -23.82 -3.67 2.84
CA ALA A 59 -22.97 -4.61 3.56
C ALA A 59 -23.81 -5.75 4.18
N LEU A 60 -24.96 -5.41 4.76
CA LEU A 60 -25.87 -6.42 5.31
C LEU A 60 -26.44 -7.34 4.22
N ASP A 61 -26.91 -6.79 3.10
CA ASP A 61 -27.39 -7.58 1.95
C ASP A 61 -26.30 -8.56 1.46
N ASN A 62 -25.07 -8.09 1.34
CA ASN A 62 -23.93 -8.93 0.94
C ASN A 62 -23.68 -10.07 1.93
N LEU A 63 -23.74 -9.79 3.25
CA LEU A 63 -23.60 -10.82 4.28
C LEU A 63 -24.74 -11.83 4.26
N ILE A 64 -25.98 -11.40 3.99
CA ILE A 64 -27.14 -12.30 3.81
C ILE A 64 -26.91 -13.24 2.64
N GLU A 65 -26.49 -12.73 1.48
CA GLU A 65 -26.19 -13.55 0.30
C GLU A 65 -25.04 -14.54 0.57
N GLN A 66 -24.00 -14.10 1.28
CA GLN A 66 -22.89 -14.98 1.68
C GLN A 66 -23.35 -16.09 2.61
N GLU A 67 -24.20 -15.78 3.59
CA GLU A 67 -24.73 -16.77 4.54
C GLU A 67 -25.60 -17.81 3.83
N LEU A 68 -26.50 -17.37 2.95
CA LEU A 68 -27.33 -18.27 2.15
C LEU A 68 -26.47 -19.22 1.29
N ALA A 69 -25.44 -18.69 0.63
CA ALA A 69 -24.53 -19.48 -0.17
C ALA A 69 -23.70 -20.47 0.68
N ALA A 70 -23.26 -20.03 1.87
CA ALA A 70 -22.52 -20.88 2.80
C ALA A 70 -23.37 -22.04 3.31
N GLN A 71 -24.63 -21.78 3.71
CA GLN A 71 -25.55 -22.82 4.14
C GLN A 71 -25.83 -23.84 3.02
N ALA A 72 -26.06 -23.36 1.78
CA ALA A 72 -26.22 -24.23 0.62
C ALA A 72 -24.97 -25.07 0.34
N ALA A 73 -23.79 -24.50 0.48
CA ALA A 73 -22.52 -25.19 0.31
C ALA A 73 -22.34 -26.32 1.33
N VAL A 74 -22.68 -26.07 2.60
CA VAL A 74 -22.66 -27.09 3.66
C VAL A 74 -23.65 -28.22 3.35
N GLN A 75 -24.89 -27.89 2.96
CA GLN A 75 -25.89 -28.88 2.56
C GLN A 75 -25.44 -29.75 1.36
N ALA A 76 -24.66 -29.17 0.46
CA ALA A 76 -24.06 -29.87 -0.68
C ALA A 76 -22.78 -30.64 -0.32
N GLY A 77 -22.29 -30.59 0.94
CA GLY A 77 -21.07 -31.24 1.39
C GLY A 77 -19.77 -30.62 0.86
N LEU A 78 -19.84 -29.38 0.32
CA LEU A 78 -18.67 -28.70 -0.24
C LEU A 78 -17.66 -28.29 0.83
N ASP A 79 -18.10 -28.07 2.06
CA ASP A 79 -17.29 -27.75 3.23
C ASP A 79 -16.26 -28.87 3.54
N ASN A 80 -16.59 -30.14 3.19
CA ASN A 80 -15.73 -31.30 3.38
C ASN A 80 -14.86 -31.63 2.16
N SER A 81 -14.97 -30.88 1.07
CA SER A 81 -14.15 -31.13 -0.12
C SER A 81 -12.67 -30.83 0.16
N PRO A 82 -11.70 -31.61 -0.37
CA PRO A 82 -10.28 -31.36 -0.14
C PRO A 82 -9.84 -29.94 -0.54
N GLN A 83 -10.43 -29.37 -1.57
CA GLN A 83 -10.16 -28.02 -2.04
C GLN A 83 -10.61 -26.96 -1.04
N THR A 84 -11.85 -27.09 -0.53
CA THR A 84 -12.41 -26.17 0.47
C THR A 84 -11.63 -26.24 1.76
N LEU A 85 -11.31 -27.46 2.25
CA LEU A 85 -10.52 -27.65 3.47
C LEU A 85 -9.12 -27.00 3.35
N GLN A 86 -8.46 -27.13 2.19
CA GLN A 86 -7.20 -26.46 1.93
C GLN A 86 -7.34 -24.95 1.91
N ALA A 87 -8.35 -24.40 1.23
CA ALA A 87 -8.63 -22.99 1.17
C ALA A 87 -8.90 -22.40 2.56
N LEU A 88 -9.73 -23.06 3.38
CA LEU A 88 -10.00 -22.66 4.77
C LEU A 88 -8.72 -22.69 5.63
N SER A 89 -7.87 -23.73 5.46
CA SER A 89 -6.59 -23.84 6.19
C SER A 89 -5.65 -22.68 5.82
N LEU A 90 -5.57 -22.29 4.55
CA LEU A 90 -4.77 -21.16 4.07
C LEU A 90 -5.32 -19.84 4.60
N ALA A 91 -6.64 -19.61 4.48
CA ALA A 91 -7.29 -18.41 4.97
C ALA A 91 -7.11 -18.22 6.49
N ARG A 92 -7.30 -19.30 7.28
CA ARG A 92 -7.04 -19.26 8.72
C ARG A 92 -5.60 -18.87 9.03
N ARG A 93 -4.62 -19.45 8.32
CA ARG A 93 -3.20 -19.12 8.51
C ARG A 93 -2.89 -17.67 8.19
N GLU A 94 -3.47 -17.14 7.10
CA GLU A 94 -3.31 -15.75 6.69
C GLU A 94 -3.88 -14.79 7.75
N VAL A 95 -5.10 -15.03 8.23
CA VAL A 95 -5.74 -14.22 9.27
C VAL A 95 -4.91 -14.21 10.55
N LEU A 96 -4.45 -15.38 11.02
CA LEU A 96 -3.62 -15.48 12.22
C LEU A 96 -2.26 -14.80 12.05
N ALA A 97 -1.63 -14.94 10.89
CA ALA A 97 -0.35 -14.28 10.60
C ALA A 97 -0.50 -12.76 10.59
N ARG A 98 -1.55 -12.24 9.96
CA ARG A 98 -1.86 -10.81 9.95
C ARG A 98 -2.14 -10.29 11.35
N ALA A 99 -3.00 -10.95 12.13
CA ALA A 99 -3.33 -10.55 13.49
C ALA A 99 -2.08 -10.49 14.40
N TYR A 100 -1.14 -11.41 14.23
CA TYR A 100 0.11 -11.38 14.98
C TYR A 100 1.05 -10.28 14.53
N GLN A 101 1.12 -9.99 13.23
CA GLN A 101 1.89 -8.85 12.70
C GLN A 101 1.30 -7.51 13.17
N ASP A 102 -0.02 -7.37 13.18
CA ASP A 102 -0.70 -6.18 13.71
C ASP A 102 -0.38 -6.00 15.20
N GLN A 103 -0.39 -7.07 16.00
CA GLN A 103 0.02 -7.00 17.40
C GLN A 103 1.50 -6.58 17.58
N MET A 104 2.40 -7.01 16.69
CA MET A 104 3.78 -6.54 16.70
C MET A 104 3.86 -5.04 16.39
N ALA A 105 3.11 -4.59 15.38
CA ALA A 105 3.06 -3.20 14.96
C ALA A 105 2.48 -2.29 16.06
N GLU A 106 1.46 -2.74 16.80
CA GLU A 106 0.87 -1.98 17.90
C GLU A 106 1.82 -1.77 19.09
N LYS A 107 2.79 -2.67 19.27
CA LYS A 107 3.82 -2.55 20.32
C LYS A 107 4.94 -1.57 19.95
N ALA A 108 4.96 -1.06 18.73
CA ALA A 108 5.95 -0.08 18.31
C ALA A 108 5.80 1.22 19.09
N SER A 109 6.93 1.77 19.57
CA SER A 109 6.93 3.04 20.29
C SER A 109 6.52 4.19 19.37
N LEU A 110 5.76 5.14 19.88
CA LEU A 110 5.45 6.36 19.15
C LEU A 110 6.72 7.22 18.99
N PRO A 111 6.83 8.00 17.90
CA PRO A 111 7.92 8.96 17.74
C PRO A 111 7.80 10.06 18.80
N ASP A 112 8.93 10.37 19.45
CA ASP A 112 9.07 11.50 20.35
C ASP A 112 9.32 12.81 19.59
N THR A 113 9.21 13.93 20.28
CA THR A 113 9.43 15.26 19.71
C THR A 113 10.82 15.39 19.08
N ALA A 114 11.85 14.86 19.73
CA ALA A 114 13.23 14.93 19.22
C ALA A 114 13.40 14.16 17.89
N SER A 115 12.69 13.03 17.71
CA SER A 115 12.69 12.30 16.45
C SER A 115 12.02 13.09 15.33
N VAL A 116 10.95 13.81 15.64
CA VAL A 116 10.22 14.66 14.69
C VAL A 116 11.09 15.85 14.27
N GLU A 117 11.69 16.55 15.22
CA GLU A 117 12.59 17.68 14.97
C GLU A 117 13.79 17.25 14.12
N ARG A 118 14.41 16.14 14.48
CA ARG A 118 15.52 15.58 13.70
C ARG A 118 15.12 15.29 12.26
N TYR A 119 14.00 14.64 12.04
CA TYR A 119 13.54 14.34 10.68
C TYR A 119 13.28 15.63 9.87
N TYR A 120 12.71 16.64 10.51
CA TYR A 120 12.51 17.95 9.89
C TYR A 120 13.82 18.62 9.48
N ASP A 121 14.84 18.58 10.36
CA ASP A 121 16.14 19.19 10.13
C ASP A 121 16.99 18.42 9.12
N GLU A 122 16.86 17.08 9.08
CA GLU A 122 17.55 16.22 8.12
C GLU A 122 16.98 16.29 6.70
N HIS A 123 15.76 16.84 6.54
CA HIS A 123 15.06 16.95 5.25
C HIS A 123 14.60 18.38 4.94
N PRO A 124 15.49 19.39 4.94
CA PRO A 124 15.11 20.78 4.71
C PRO A 124 14.39 20.98 3.36
N GLU A 125 14.74 20.20 2.35
CA GLU A 125 14.14 20.25 1.01
C GLU A 125 12.65 19.83 0.98
N LEU A 126 12.19 19.09 1.99
CA LEU A 126 10.77 18.75 2.16
C LEU A 126 10.01 19.80 2.99
N PHE A 127 10.72 20.60 3.80
CA PHE A 127 10.11 21.47 4.80
C PHE A 127 10.61 22.93 4.72
N ALA A 128 11.68 23.25 5.42
CA ALA A 128 12.17 24.63 5.54
C ALA A 128 12.58 25.22 4.17
N GLU A 129 13.12 24.42 3.29
CA GLU A 129 13.53 24.81 1.93
C GLU A 129 12.62 24.20 0.85
N ARG A 130 11.41 23.76 1.23
CA ARG A 130 10.45 23.15 0.31
C ARG A 130 10.15 24.06 -0.86
N ARG A 131 10.10 23.47 -2.05
CA ARG A 131 9.82 24.18 -3.30
C ARG A 131 8.83 23.40 -4.16
N GLN A 132 8.12 24.12 -4.99
CA GLN A 132 7.53 23.58 -6.20
C GLN A 132 8.53 23.70 -7.34
N TYR A 133 8.68 22.63 -8.09
CA TYR A 133 9.59 22.56 -9.23
C TYR A 133 8.79 22.53 -10.53
N LEU A 134 9.15 23.37 -11.50
CA LEU A 134 8.81 23.18 -12.90
C LEU A 134 10.00 22.50 -13.56
N LEU A 135 9.82 21.25 -13.97
CA LEU A 135 10.87 20.40 -14.52
C LEU A 135 10.62 20.09 -15.98
N GLU A 136 11.70 19.93 -16.75
CA GLU A 136 11.67 19.24 -18.03
C GLU A 136 12.39 17.90 -17.89
N GLU A 137 11.66 16.84 -18.14
CA GLU A 137 12.18 15.49 -18.24
C GLU A 137 12.54 15.20 -19.67
N THR A 138 13.76 14.79 -19.93
CA THR A 138 14.22 14.33 -21.24
C THR A 138 14.79 12.92 -21.12
N VAL A 139 14.28 12.00 -21.92
CA VAL A 139 14.79 10.64 -22.04
C VAL A 139 15.40 10.48 -23.43
N ALA A 140 16.71 10.26 -23.47
CA ALA A 140 17.47 10.07 -24.71
C ALA A 140 17.96 8.61 -24.79
N GLN A 141 17.67 7.94 -25.90
CA GLN A 141 18.12 6.58 -26.14
C GLN A 141 19.55 6.61 -26.70
N VAL A 142 20.48 6.06 -25.93
CA VAL A 142 21.91 6.10 -26.27
C VAL A 142 22.51 4.71 -26.16
N PRO A 143 23.53 4.38 -26.97
CA PRO A 143 24.25 3.11 -26.85
C PRO A 143 24.86 2.96 -25.46
N VAL A 144 24.81 1.75 -24.88
CA VAL A 144 25.30 1.46 -23.52
C VAL A 144 26.77 1.93 -23.33
N ALA A 145 27.63 1.75 -24.34
CA ALA A 145 29.03 2.17 -24.29
C ALA A 145 29.22 3.70 -24.17
N GLU A 146 28.23 4.49 -24.56
CA GLU A 146 28.32 5.95 -24.60
C GLU A 146 27.61 6.62 -23.41
N VAL A 147 26.82 5.90 -22.62
CA VAL A 147 26.00 6.44 -21.52
C VAL A 147 26.81 7.36 -20.61
N SER A 148 28.04 6.98 -20.23
CA SER A 148 28.87 7.79 -19.33
C SER A 148 29.25 9.16 -19.94
N ALA A 149 29.61 9.20 -21.22
CA ALA A 149 29.93 10.43 -21.92
C ALA A 149 28.70 11.34 -22.05
N TRP A 150 27.53 10.74 -22.32
CA TRP A 150 26.25 11.44 -22.40
C TRP A 150 25.81 12.04 -21.07
N LEU A 151 26.03 11.33 -19.95
CA LEU A 151 25.75 11.85 -18.61
C LEU A 151 26.56 13.12 -18.31
N VAL A 152 27.87 13.09 -18.58
CA VAL A 152 28.74 14.24 -18.38
C VAL A 152 28.29 15.43 -19.20
N LYS A 153 27.99 15.20 -20.48
CA LYS A 153 27.53 16.28 -21.38
C LYS A 153 26.17 16.83 -20.95
N ALA A 154 25.21 15.99 -20.64
CA ALA A 154 23.88 16.42 -20.19
C ALA A 154 23.94 17.26 -18.90
N GLN A 155 24.81 16.90 -17.96
CA GLN A 155 25.05 17.68 -16.73
C GLN A 155 25.75 19.02 -16.99
N SER A 156 26.49 19.16 -18.07
CA SER A 156 27.22 20.39 -18.41
C SER A 156 26.34 21.42 -19.13
N THR A 157 25.16 21.05 -19.60
CA THR A 157 24.22 21.98 -20.25
C THR A 157 23.64 22.97 -19.26
N ARG A 158 23.43 24.20 -19.68
CA ARG A 158 22.96 25.31 -18.85
C ARG A 158 21.53 25.72 -19.11
N SER A 159 20.89 25.11 -20.11
CA SER A 159 19.49 25.34 -20.46
C SER A 159 18.87 24.11 -21.12
N VAL A 160 17.55 24.09 -21.14
CA VAL A 160 16.77 23.08 -21.88
C VAL A 160 17.09 23.18 -23.36
N ASP A 161 17.14 24.42 -23.92
CA ASP A 161 17.37 24.65 -25.34
C ASP A 161 18.75 24.17 -25.77
N GLU A 162 19.78 24.36 -24.93
CA GLU A 162 21.13 23.85 -25.21
C GLU A 162 21.14 22.31 -25.25
N LEU A 163 20.45 21.65 -24.28
CA LEU A 163 20.32 20.21 -24.29
C LEU A 163 19.59 19.69 -25.52
N GLN A 164 18.47 20.29 -25.88
CA GLN A 164 17.65 19.91 -27.05
C GLN A 164 18.41 20.13 -28.38
N ALA A 165 19.09 21.26 -28.52
CA ALA A 165 19.92 21.54 -29.69
C ALA A 165 21.03 20.50 -29.85
N TRP A 166 21.70 20.16 -28.74
CA TRP A 166 22.75 19.16 -28.76
C TRP A 166 22.22 17.76 -29.13
N LEU A 167 21.11 17.31 -28.49
CA LEU A 167 20.47 16.03 -28.82
C LEU A 167 20.07 15.96 -30.30
N SER A 168 19.52 17.03 -30.84
CA SER A 168 19.13 17.15 -32.28
C SER A 168 20.34 17.07 -33.21
N GLN A 169 21.44 17.73 -32.86
CA GLN A 169 22.69 17.68 -33.58
C GLN A 169 23.29 16.27 -33.64
N GLN A 170 23.19 15.53 -32.54
CA GLN A 170 23.67 14.15 -32.46
C GLN A 170 22.68 13.15 -33.10
N LYS A 171 21.51 13.58 -33.55
CA LYS A 171 20.43 12.76 -34.14
C LYS A 171 19.98 11.63 -33.21
N VAL A 172 20.02 11.84 -31.88
CA VAL A 172 19.61 10.86 -30.90
C VAL A 172 18.10 10.90 -30.72
N PRO A 173 17.40 9.75 -30.79
CA PRO A 173 15.99 9.65 -30.46
C PRO A 173 15.78 10.05 -29.00
N HIS A 174 14.93 11.04 -28.76
CA HIS A 174 14.61 11.50 -27.42
C HIS A 174 13.15 11.94 -27.31
N LYS A 175 12.65 11.92 -26.10
CA LYS A 175 11.32 12.42 -25.73
C LYS A 175 11.46 13.36 -24.54
N SER A 176 10.75 14.48 -24.60
CA SER A 176 10.72 15.46 -23.52
C SER A 176 9.30 15.78 -23.09
N ARG A 177 9.13 16.07 -21.81
CA ARG A 177 7.87 16.56 -21.24
C ARG A 177 8.15 17.54 -20.11
N ARG A 178 7.26 18.55 -19.98
CA ARG A 178 7.27 19.49 -18.85
C ARG A 178 6.20 19.11 -17.86
N PHE A 179 6.53 19.24 -16.58
CA PHE A 179 5.58 19.04 -15.50
C PHE A 179 5.97 19.88 -14.27
N ALA A 180 4.95 20.25 -13.51
CA ALA A 180 5.15 20.86 -12.20
C ALA A 180 4.98 19.80 -11.12
N GLN A 181 5.88 19.79 -10.14
CA GLN A 181 5.85 18.83 -9.04
C GLN A 181 6.28 19.50 -7.74
N TRP A 182 5.59 19.17 -6.65
CA TRP A 182 6.02 19.50 -5.31
C TRP A 182 7.18 18.63 -4.87
N ALA A 183 8.01 19.12 -3.94
CA ALA A 183 9.18 18.41 -3.41
C ALA A 183 8.83 16.98 -2.96
N GLU A 184 7.73 16.81 -2.21
CA GLU A 184 7.25 15.52 -1.69
C GLU A 184 6.78 14.51 -2.76
N GLY A 185 6.55 14.96 -3.96
CA GLY A 185 6.21 14.09 -5.10
C GLY A 185 7.40 13.67 -5.93
N LEU A 186 8.60 14.11 -5.57
CA LEU A 186 9.85 13.70 -6.21
C LEU A 186 10.49 12.51 -5.44
N PRO A 187 11.23 11.63 -6.14
CA PRO A 187 11.96 10.55 -5.47
C PRO A 187 12.94 11.11 -4.43
N MET A 188 12.91 10.54 -3.21
CA MET A 188 13.71 11.01 -2.07
C MET A 188 15.23 10.94 -2.30
N ASP A 189 15.70 10.02 -3.14
CA ASP A 189 17.11 9.90 -3.53
C ASP A 189 17.56 10.99 -4.51
N LEU A 190 16.63 11.58 -5.25
CA LEU A 190 16.90 12.65 -6.22
C LEU A 190 16.69 14.05 -5.63
N LEU A 191 15.75 14.19 -4.72
CA LEU A 191 15.34 15.49 -4.19
C LEU A 191 16.49 16.33 -3.60
N PRO A 192 17.40 15.81 -2.75
CA PRO A 192 18.52 16.58 -2.22
C PRO A 192 19.51 17.04 -3.31
N ARG A 193 19.58 16.30 -4.42
CA ARG A 193 20.40 16.68 -5.59
C ARG A 193 19.72 17.74 -6.42
N LEU A 194 18.41 17.64 -6.64
CA LEU A 194 17.61 18.65 -7.36
C LEU A 194 17.53 19.96 -6.58
N ALA A 195 17.45 19.91 -5.24
CA ALA A 195 17.40 21.10 -4.40
C ALA A 195 18.63 22.01 -4.53
N LYS A 196 19.79 21.45 -4.91
CA LYS A 196 21.06 22.17 -5.13
C LYS A 196 21.14 22.82 -6.50
N LEU A 197 20.25 22.45 -7.45
CA LEU A 197 20.29 22.97 -8.81
C LEU A 197 19.61 24.34 -8.92
N GLN A 198 20.19 25.17 -9.77
CA GLN A 198 19.61 26.43 -10.19
C GLN A 198 18.77 26.25 -11.48
N PRO A 199 17.86 27.16 -11.78
CA PRO A 199 17.18 27.17 -13.07
C PRO A 199 18.17 27.06 -14.25
N GLY A 200 17.88 26.19 -15.19
CA GLY A 200 18.72 25.83 -16.33
C GLY A 200 19.67 24.67 -16.08
N GLN A 201 19.94 24.30 -14.83
CA GLN A 201 20.81 23.15 -14.52
C GLN A 201 20.05 21.82 -14.55
N SER A 202 20.79 20.75 -14.85
CA SER A 202 20.25 19.41 -15.08
C SER A 202 20.85 18.38 -14.16
N LEU A 203 20.03 17.42 -13.74
CA LEU A 203 20.42 16.18 -13.12
C LEU A 203 20.29 15.06 -14.15
N ALA A 204 21.40 14.41 -14.51
CA ALA A 204 21.37 13.29 -15.43
C ALA A 204 21.59 11.96 -14.69
N LEU A 205 20.84 10.93 -15.09
CA LEU A 205 20.84 9.59 -14.52
C LEU A 205 20.99 8.57 -15.64
N SER A 206 21.79 7.53 -15.39
CA SER A 206 21.91 6.40 -16.32
C SER A 206 20.76 5.42 -16.16
N ARG A 207 20.32 4.87 -17.28
CA ARG A 207 19.50 3.64 -17.38
C ARG A 207 20.23 2.67 -18.31
N PRO A 208 19.84 1.40 -18.38
CA PRO A 208 20.58 0.40 -19.16
C PRO A 208 20.81 0.77 -20.63
N ASP A 209 19.87 1.47 -21.27
CA ASP A 209 19.87 1.82 -22.69
C ASP A 209 19.51 3.28 -22.96
N SER A 210 19.55 4.14 -21.91
CA SER A 210 19.10 5.53 -22.02
C SER A 210 19.75 6.43 -20.97
N VAL A 211 19.74 7.73 -21.26
CA VAL A 211 20.04 8.78 -20.30
C VAL A 211 18.75 9.51 -19.97
N TYR A 212 18.46 9.60 -18.68
CA TYR A 212 17.33 10.32 -18.12
C TYR A 212 17.82 11.64 -17.54
N VAL A 213 17.29 12.74 -18.03
CA VAL A 213 17.72 14.09 -17.63
C VAL A 213 16.54 14.86 -17.07
N LEU A 214 16.72 15.40 -15.87
CA LEU A 214 15.79 16.34 -15.24
C LEU A 214 16.41 17.73 -15.24
N THR A 215 15.86 18.66 -16.00
CA THR A 215 16.29 20.06 -16.03
C THR A 215 15.34 20.92 -15.19
N VAL A 216 15.88 21.68 -14.25
CA VAL A 216 15.09 22.65 -13.49
C VAL A 216 14.81 23.87 -14.35
N ILE A 217 13.54 24.11 -14.68
CA ILE A 217 13.12 25.32 -15.43
C ILE A 217 12.89 26.48 -14.47
N LYS A 218 12.15 26.22 -13.40
CA LYS A 218 11.77 27.21 -12.38
C LYS A 218 11.55 26.53 -11.05
N THR A 219 11.80 27.25 -9.97
CA THR A 219 11.40 26.84 -8.62
C THR A 219 10.63 27.95 -7.95
N GLU A 220 9.63 27.58 -7.14
CA GLU A 220 8.88 28.48 -6.29
C GLU A 220 9.01 28.02 -4.83
N SER A 221 9.51 28.90 -3.97
CA SER A 221 9.66 28.62 -2.54
C SER A 221 8.30 28.51 -1.84
N ALA A 222 8.11 27.46 -1.08
CA ALA A 222 6.89 27.20 -0.32
C ALA A 222 7.22 26.45 0.99
N PRO A 223 7.96 27.10 1.92
CA PRO A 223 8.40 26.45 3.14
C PRO A 223 7.22 26.02 4.02
N VAL A 224 7.40 24.91 4.72
CA VAL A 224 6.46 24.37 5.71
C VAL A 224 7.13 24.44 7.06
N LEU A 225 6.52 25.13 8.01
CA LEU A 225 7.04 25.26 9.36
C LEU A 225 6.93 23.95 10.14
N LEU A 226 7.83 23.72 11.09
CA LEU A 226 7.87 22.50 11.92
C LEU A 226 6.49 22.15 12.51
N GLY A 227 5.79 23.11 13.09
CA GLY A 227 4.46 22.87 13.68
C GLY A 227 3.41 22.37 12.68
N GLN A 228 3.51 22.80 11.41
CA GLN A 228 2.65 22.35 10.32
C GLN A 228 3.06 20.96 9.81
N ALA A 229 4.35 20.67 9.80
CA ALA A 229 4.91 19.40 9.34
C ALA A 229 4.75 18.27 10.38
N THR A 230 4.70 18.62 11.67
CA THR A 230 4.69 17.67 12.79
C THR A 230 3.70 16.51 12.62
N PRO A 231 2.41 16.72 12.30
CA PRO A 231 1.47 15.60 12.17
C PRO A 231 1.86 14.62 11.05
N ALA A 232 2.32 15.14 9.92
CA ALA A 232 2.75 14.31 8.78
C ALA A 232 4.01 13.51 9.10
N ILE A 233 5.00 14.15 9.76
CA ILE A 233 6.24 13.48 10.20
C ILE A 233 5.92 12.41 11.24
N GLN A 234 5.06 12.70 12.22
CA GLN A 234 4.63 11.71 13.22
C GLN A 234 3.96 10.50 12.58
N ALA A 235 3.08 10.72 11.61
CA ALA A 235 2.42 9.62 10.88
C ALA A 235 3.45 8.77 10.12
N LEU A 236 4.38 9.40 9.41
CA LEU A 236 5.45 8.73 8.67
C LEU A 236 6.34 7.90 9.61
N LEU A 237 6.88 8.50 10.65
CA LEU A 237 7.77 7.83 11.60
C LEU A 237 7.07 6.70 12.36
N SER A 238 5.78 6.90 12.71
CA SER A 238 4.97 5.84 13.32
C SER A 238 4.79 4.66 12.36
N GLY A 239 4.52 4.92 11.10
CA GLY A 239 4.45 3.89 10.06
C GLY A 239 5.76 3.11 9.91
N GLN A 240 6.89 3.81 9.85
CA GLN A 240 8.22 3.20 9.76
C GLN A 240 8.52 2.33 10.99
N ARG A 241 8.27 2.81 12.20
CA ARG A 241 8.49 2.05 13.45
C ARG A 241 7.62 0.79 13.52
N ARG A 242 6.37 0.88 13.07
CA ARG A 242 5.48 -0.29 12.97
C ARG A 242 6.00 -1.34 12.00
N GLN A 243 6.43 -0.92 10.81
CA GLN A 243 7.01 -1.82 9.82
C GLN A 243 8.30 -2.47 10.34
N GLU A 244 9.16 -1.70 11.00
CA GLU A 244 10.38 -2.19 11.59
C GLU A 244 10.10 -3.22 12.70
N ALA A 245 9.16 -2.95 13.61
CA ALA A 245 8.77 -3.88 14.67
C ALA A 245 8.28 -5.22 14.11
N VAL A 246 7.50 -5.19 13.02
CA VAL A 246 7.06 -6.41 12.32
C VAL A 246 8.25 -7.12 11.69
N ARG A 247 9.13 -6.41 10.98
CA ARG A 247 10.31 -6.97 10.32
C ARG A 247 11.23 -7.67 11.32
N GLU A 248 11.57 -6.99 12.41
CA GLU A 248 12.41 -7.56 13.48
C GLU A 248 11.74 -8.73 14.19
N GLY A 249 10.42 -8.61 14.47
CA GLY A 249 9.65 -9.67 15.07
C GLY A 249 9.64 -10.94 14.21
N MET A 250 9.41 -10.78 12.90
CA MET A 250 9.44 -11.90 11.94
C MET A 250 10.85 -12.49 11.77
N THR A 251 11.89 -11.67 11.82
CA THR A 251 13.29 -12.13 11.79
C THR A 251 13.59 -13.00 13.01
N ARG A 252 13.25 -12.55 14.23
CA ARG A 252 13.42 -13.33 15.46
C ARG A 252 12.66 -14.67 15.42
N LEU A 253 11.41 -14.66 14.93
CA LEU A 253 10.64 -15.90 14.77
C LEU A 253 11.32 -16.89 13.82
N ARG A 254 11.90 -16.37 12.73
CA ARG A 254 12.59 -17.18 11.73
C ARG A 254 13.89 -17.77 12.26
N GLU A 255 14.63 -17.03 13.08
CA GLU A 255 15.87 -17.49 13.72
C GLU A 255 15.61 -18.57 14.76
N GLN A 256 14.49 -18.47 15.48
CA GLN A 256 14.08 -19.46 16.50
C GLN A 256 13.45 -20.71 15.90
N ALA A 257 13.02 -20.66 14.64
CA ALA A 257 12.31 -21.76 14.00
C ALA A 257 13.25 -22.78 13.36
N LYS A 258 12.97 -24.08 13.53
CA LYS A 258 13.62 -25.14 12.75
C LYS A 258 12.94 -25.23 11.37
N ILE A 259 13.57 -24.68 10.36
CA ILE A 259 13.05 -24.65 9.00
C ILE A 259 13.82 -25.66 8.13
N THR A 260 13.15 -26.68 7.62
CA THR A 260 13.71 -27.64 6.68
C THR A 260 12.96 -27.55 5.36
N ARG A 261 13.64 -27.19 4.29
CA ARG A 261 13.08 -27.18 2.93
C ARG A 261 13.28 -28.55 2.31
N LEU A 262 12.16 -29.24 2.03
CA LEU A 262 12.20 -30.62 1.52
C LEU A 262 12.12 -30.70 -0.01
N MET A 263 11.69 -29.61 -0.67
CA MET A 263 11.51 -29.59 -2.12
C MET A 263 12.02 -28.26 -2.71
N PRO A 264 12.92 -28.28 -3.71
CA PRO A 264 13.21 -27.10 -4.51
C PRO A 264 11.96 -26.78 -5.34
N LEU A 265 11.37 -25.60 -5.15
CA LEU A 265 10.28 -25.16 -6.03
C LEU A 265 10.86 -24.86 -7.41
N PRO A 266 10.35 -25.46 -8.51
CA PRO A 266 10.80 -25.11 -9.84
C PRO A 266 10.49 -23.64 -10.11
N ALA A 267 11.48 -22.91 -10.63
CA ALA A 267 11.35 -21.47 -10.95
C ALA A 267 10.17 -21.17 -11.92
N SER A 268 9.68 -22.20 -12.61
CA SER A 268 8.57 -22.16 -13.56
C SER A 268 7.17 -21.96 -12.94
N ALA A 269 7.00 -22.24 -11.65
CA ALA A 269 5.67 -22.15 -11.03
C ALA A 269 5.20 -20.69 -10.79
N LEU A 270 6.13 -19.74 -10.79
CA LEU A 270 5.82 -18.30 -10.60
C LEU A 270 5.38 -17.59 -11.89
N ALA A 271 5.67 -18.15 -13.06
CA ALA A 271 5.31 -17.56 -14.35
C ALA A 271 3.87 -17.85 -14.81
N ALA A 272 3.22 -18.85 -14.23
CA ALA A 272 1.89 -19.29 -14.65
C ALA A 272 0.70 -18.61 -13.95
N SER A 273 0.94 -17.75 -12.98
CA SER A 273 -0.12 -17.12 -12.16
C SER A 273 -0.40 -15.65 -12.47
N VAL A 274 0.15 -15.11 -13.57
CA VAL A 274 -0.28 -13.78 -14.05
C VAL A 274 -1.42 -14.01 -15.05
N PRO A 275 -2.68 -13.67 -14.72
CA PRO A 275 -3.74 -13.75 -15.70
C PRO A 275 -3.45 -12.72 -16.80
N ALA A 276 -3.33 -13.22 -18.03
CA ALA A 276 -3.30 -12.41 -19.23
C ALA A 276 -4.66 -11.76 -19.45
N SER A 277 -4.95 -10.67 -18.75
CA SER A 277 -6.15 -9.88 -18.92
C SER A 277 -5.77 -8.42 -19.09
N ALA A 278 -5.55 -8.06 -20.35
CA ALA A 278 -5.95 -6.80 -20.98
C ALA A 278 -5.56 -6.85 -22.46
N SER A 279 -6.40 -7.45 -23.28
CA SER A 279 -6.42 -7.10 -24.70
C SER A 279 -6.87 -5.65 -24.83
N PRO A 280 -6.15 -4.78 -25.55
CA PRO A 280 -6.63 -3.44 -25.84
C PRO A 280 -7.84 -3.54 -26.77
N LEU A 281 -8.94 -2.93 -26.37
CA LEU A 281 -10.11 -2.71 -27.21
C LEU A 281 -9.69 -2.07 -28.53
N ALA A 282 -9.85 -2.82 -29.60
CA ALA A 282 -9.73 -2.34 -30.96
C ALA A 282 -10.76 -1.22 -31.17
N SER A 283 -10.28 -0.01 -31.38
CA SER A 283 -11.07 1.12 -31.89
C SER A 283 -11.45 0.80 -33.34
N SER A 284 -12.73 0.50 -33.57
CA SER A 284 -13.32 0.47 -34.91
C SER A 284 -13.34 1.89 -35.50
N PRO A 285 -12.96 2.08 -36.77
CA PRO A 285 -13.15 3.36 -37.45
C PRO A 285 -14.62 3.50 -37.85
N ALA A 286 -15.26 4.57 -37.41
CA ALA A 286 -16.54 5.00 -37.93
C ALA A 286 -16.33 5.56 -39.35
N SER A 287 -16.95 4.91 -40.33
CA SER A 287 -17.16 5.40 -41.67
C SER A 287 -18.32 6.38 -41.71
N GLN A 288 -18.12 7.46 -42.50
CA GLN A 288 -19.02 8.50 -43.00
C GLN A 288 -19.23 9.69 -42.09
#